data_63dcd0145c59726c9697f1d3085d9e5a
#
_entry.id   63dcd0145c59726c9697f1d3085d9e5a
#
_cell.length_a   1.000
_cell.length_b   1.000
_cell.length_c   1.000
_cell.angle_alpha   90.00
_cell.angle_beta   90.00
_cell.angle_gamma   90.00
#
_symmetry.space_group_name_H-M   'P 1'
#
loop_
_entity.id
_entity.type
_entity.pdbx_description
1 polymer ?
#
loop_
_entity_poly.entity_id
_entity_poly.type
_entity_poly.pdbx_seq_one_letter_code
_entity_poly.pdbx_strand_id
1 'polypeptide(L)'
;TLLASSAASDVYKRQIIFDLIPDKSMDEVDAFLLERMNRSSNKQLNHILEMMIPKRLVQYIMDRLNIDDSLKANETTKVQRRSISELLKCLDFEVSSFAGFDQAMITVGGIKTNQIQPQTMESKKIKGLKFVGEVLDLDAQTGGYNLQIAWTTGYVAGSTIKEGAN
;
A
#
# COMPACT_ATOMS: atom_id res chain seq x y z
N THR A 1 -4.36 1.94 -6.15
CA THR A 1 -3.94 2.21 -7.54
C THR A 1 -3.24 3.56 -7.56
N LEU A 2 -1.92 3.58 -7.51
CA LEU A 2 -1.11 4.79 -7.70
C LEU A 2 -1.06 5.07 -9.20
N LEU A 3 -1.90 5.97 -9.66
CA LEU A 3 -1.78 6.57 -10.98
C LEU A 3 -0.62 7.58 -10.94
N ALA A 4 0.54 7.20 -11.44
CA ALA A 4 1.63 8.11 -11.73
C ALA A 4 1.28 8.88 -13.02
N SER A 5 0.42 9.88 -12.95
CA SER A 5 0.26 10.87 -14.01
C SER A 5 0.89 12.19 -13.59
N SER A 6 1.84 12.62 -14.32
CA SER A 6 2.41 13.94 -14.64
C SER A 6 2.16 15.13 -13.70
N ALA A 7 2.18 14.96 -12.39
CA ALA A 7 2.07 16.08 -11.46
C ALA A 7 3.07 15.92 -10.30
N ALA A 8 4.35 16.15 -10.57
CA ALA A 8 5.36 16.25 -9.53
C ALA A 8 5.03 17.35 -8.50
N SER A 9 4.12 18.27 -8.81
CA SER A 9 3.66 19.33 -7.90
C SER A 9 2.59 18.88 -6.90
N ASP A 10 1.87 17.77 -7.15
CA ASP A 10 0.78 17.30 -6.29
C ASP A 10 1.21 16.23 -5.26
N VAL A 11 2.41 15.72 -5.35
CA VAL A 11 2.93 14.66 -4.44
C VAL A 11 3.05 15.17 -3.01
N TYR A 12 3.48 16.41 -2.84
CA TYR A 12 3.71 17.03 -1.52
C TYR A 12 2.44 17.31 -0.70
N LYS A 13 1.24 17.04 -1.26
CA LYS A 13 -0.04 17.23 -0.59
C LYS A 13 -0.79 15.93 -0.30
N ARG A 14 -0.17 14.77 -0.57
CA ARG A 14 -0.83 13.48 -0.36
C ARG A 14 -0.55 12.98 1.05
N GLN A 15 -1.61 12.73 1.78
CA GLN A 15 -1.58 12.01 3.05
C GLN A 15 -1.99 10.57 2.81
N ILE A 16 -1.32 9.64 3.50
CA ILE A 16 -1.75 8.26 3.59
C ILE A 16 -2.36 8.07 4.97
N ILE A 17 -3.60 7.61 5.02
CA ILE A 17 -4.31 7.36 6.26
C ILE A 17 -4.46 5.84 6.42
N PHE A 18 -4.04 5.34 7.57
CA PHE A 18 -4.23 3.94 7.94
C PHE A 18 -5.32 3.82 9.00
N ASP A 19 -6.29 2.96 8.75
CA ASP A 19 -7.21 2.45 9.77
C ASP A 19 -6.65 1.15 10.30
N LEU A 20 -6.18 1.15 11.55
CA LEU A 20 -5.55 -0.02 12.18
C LEU A 20 -6.58 -1.02 12.74
N ILE A 21 -7.85 -0.61 12.86
CA ILE A 21 -8.95 -1.44 13.40
C ILE A 21 -10.18 -1.27 12.50
N PRO A 22 -10.14 -1.74 11.23
CA PRO A 22 -11.19 -1.46 10.24
C PRO A 22 -12.55 -2.03 10.59
N ASP A 23 -12.60 -3.10 11.36
CA ASP A 23 -13.85 -3.79 11.74
C ASP A 23 -14.67 -3.07 12.82
N LYS A 24 -14.20 -1.95 13.34
CA LYS A 24 -14.84 -1.18 14.41
C LYS A 24 -14.99 0.30 14.05
N SER A 25 -16.11 0.87 14.42
CA SER A 25 -16.31 2.32 14.40
C SER A 25 -15.43 3.03 15.45
N MET A 26 -15.31 4.34 15.34
CA MET A 26 -14.56 5.16 16.30
C MET A 26 -15.04 4.97 17.73
N ASP A 27 -16.35 4.97 17.95
CA ASP A 27 -16.94 4.84 19.29
C ASP A 27 -16.77 3.41 19.83
N GLU A 28 -16.83 2.39 18.98
CA GLU A 28 -16.54 1.02 19.36
C GLU A 28 -15.06 0.81 19.73
N VAL A 29 -14.14 1.50 19.06
CA VAL A 29 -12.70 1.46 19.43
C VAL A 29 -12.49 2.13 20.79
N ASP A 30 -13.09 3.30 21.05
CA ASP A 30 -12.98 3.99 22.34
C ASP A 30 -13.58 3.15 23.48
N ALA A 31 -14.75 2.56 23.27
CA ALA A 31 -15.39 1.68 24.25
C ALA A 31 -14.56 0.41 24.51
N PHE A 32 -14.03 -0.20 23.47
CA PHE A 32 -13.17 -1.39 23.55
C PHE A 32 -11.86 -1.10 24.31
N LEU A 33 -11.24 0.04 24.04
CA LEU A 33 -10.04 0.47 24.75
C LEU A 33 -10.36 0.72 26.23
N LEU A 34 -11.45 1.41 26.54
CA LEU A 34 -11.90 1.64 27.92
C LEU A 34 -12.13 0.31 28.67
N GLU A 35 -12.79 -0.65 28.05
CA GLU A 35 -13.04 -1.96 28.65
C GLU A 35 -11.72 -2.68 29.00
N ARG A 36 -10.75 -2.67 28.07
CA ARG A 36 -9.43 -3.28 28.31
C ARG A 36 -8.64 -2.59 29.41
N MET A 37 -8.70 -1.26 29.47
CA MET A 37 -8.08 -0.47 30.53
C MET A 37 -8.70 -0.80 31.90
N ASN A 38 -10.02 -0.92 31.98
CA ASN A 38 -10.71 -1.27 33.22
C ASN A 38 -10.38 -2.68 33.72
N ARG A 39 -10.24 -3.65 32.78
CA ARG A 39 -9.84 -5.02 33.12
C ARG A 39 -8.38 -5.14 33.60
N SER A 40 -7.54 -4.18 33.28
CA SER A 40 -6.12 -4.18 33.57
C SER A 40 -5.64 -2.84 34.11
N SER A 41 -6.38 -2.26 35.04
CA SER A 41 -6.25 -0.87 35.50
C SER A 41 -4.84 -0.51 36.04
N ASN A 42 -4.11 -1.48 36.61
CA ASN A 42 -2.77 -1.28 37.16
C ASN A 42 -1.64 -1.54 36.14
N LYS A 43 -1.96 -2.02 34.94
CA LYS A 43 -0.96 -2.22 33.89
C LYS A 43 -0.63 -0.90 33.19
N GLN A 44 0.58 -0.82 32.66
CA GLN A 44 0.97 0.29 31.81
C GLN A 44 0.14 0.30 30.53
N LEU A 45 -0.19 1.47 30.05
CA LEU A 45 -1.04 1.69 28.88
C LEU A 45 -0.45 1.07 27.61
N ASN A 46 0.87 1.21 27.42
CA ASN A 46 1.59 0.62 26.28
C ASN A 46 1.36 -0.90 26.20
N HIS A 47 1.40 -1.64 27.31
CA HIS A 47 1.16 -3.09 27.31
C HIS A 47 -0.29 -3.45 26.94
N ILE A 48 -1.24 -2.57 27.20
CA ILE A 48 -2.63 -2.77 26.77
C ILE A 48 -2.74 -2.57 25.25
N LEU A 49 -2.08 -1.55 24.73
CA LEU A 49 -2.06 -1.26 23.30
C LEU A 49 -1.31 -2.32 22.50
N GLU A 50 -0.23 -2.90 23.04
CA GLU A 50 0.52 -4.00 22.42
C GLU A 50 -0.31 -5.27 22.18
N MET A 51 -1.42 -5.43 22.89
CA MET A 51 -2.39 -6.51 22.64
C MET A 51 -3.28 -6.25 21.42
N MET A 52 -3.26 -5.04 20.87
CA MET A 52 -4.13 -4.60 19.78
C MET A 52 -3.36 -4.32 18.50
N ILE A 53 -2.17 -3.75 18.62
CA ILE A 53 -1.32 -3.33 17.49
C ILE A 53 0.16 -3.67 17.76
N PRO A 54 0.99 -3.75 16.72
CA PRO A 54 2.43 -4.04 16.88
C PRO A 54 3.14 -3.02 17.78
N LYS A 55 4.06 -3.50 18.61
CA LYS A 55 4.82 -2.71 19.59
C LYS A 55 5.43 -1.41 19.03
N ARG A 56 5.99 -1.46 17.80
CA ARG A 56 6.58 -0.27 17.16
C ARG A 56 5.54 0.82 16.86
N LEU A 57 4.30 0.44 16.54
CA LEU A 57 3.21 1.40 16.34
C LEU A 57 2.71 1.94 17.68
N VAL A 58 2.71 1.13 18.73
CA VAL A 58 2.39 1.62 20.09
C VAL A 58 3.34 2.73 20.47
N GLN A 59 4.66 2.50 20.36
CA GLN A 59 5.66 3.52 20.68
C GLN A 59 5.45 4.79 19.86
N TYR A 60 5.24 4.65 18.55
CA TYR A 60 4.97 5.80 17.68
C TYR A 60 3.73 6.60 18.11
N ILE A 61 2.64 5.94 18.50
CA ILE A 61 1.41 6.61 18.97
C ILE A 61 1.65 7.30 20.32
N MET A 62 2.35 6.63 21.25
CA MET A 62 2.68 7.21 22.57
C MET A 62 3.55 8.47 22.40
N ASP A 63 4.60 8.40 21.60
CA ASP A 63 5.48 9.54 21.30
C ASP A 63 4.73 10.70 20.65
N ARG A 64 3.88 10.40 19.64
CA ARG A 64 3.09 11.40 18.92
C ARG A 64 2.10 12.14 19.80
N LEU A 65 1.58 11.47 20.84
CA LEU A 65 0.64 12.05 21.82
C LEU A 65 1.33 12.60 23.07
N ASN A 66 2.67 12.54 23.14
CA ASN A 66 3.43 12.92 24.34
C ASN A 66 2.94 12.18 25.61
N ILE A 67 2.67 10.89 25.49
CA ILE A 67 2.23 10.04 26.59
C ILE A 67 3.45 9.27 27.10
N ASP A 68 3.68 9.37 28.42
CA ASP A 68 4.79 8.68 29.10
C ASP A 68 4.58 7.15 29.08
N ASP A 69 5.63 6.38 28.80
CA ASP A 69 5.58 4.91 28.76
C ASP A 69 5.22 4.27 30.08
N SER A 70 5.45 4.97 31.20
CA SER A 70 5.10 4.50 32.53
C SER A 70 3.64 4.73 32.90
N LEU A 71 2.88 5.49 32.10
CA LEU A 71 1.48 5.82 32.40
C LEU A 71 0.65 4.55 32.53
N LYS A 72 -0.08 4.44 33.63
CA LYS A 72 -0.98 3.32 33.90
C LYS A 72 -2.37 3.57 33.28
N ALA A 73 -3.07 2.48 33.03
CA ALA A 73 -4.41 2.53 32.46
C ALA A 73 -5.40 3.34 33.31
N ASN A 74 -5.34 3.20 34.65
CA ASN A 74 -6.19 3.96 35.57
C ASN A 74 -5.86 5.45 35.67
N GLU A 75 -4.68 5.87 35.23
CA GLU A 75 -4.23 7.27 35.20
C GLU A 75 -4.52 7.95 33.84
N THR A 76 -4.88 7.15 32.84
CA THR A 76 -5.17 7.64 31.50
C THR A 76 -6.48 8.44 31.48
N THR A 77 -6.40 9.68 31.04
CA THR A 77 -7.57 10.55 30.94
C THR A 77 -8.49 10.17 29.78
N LYS A 78 -9.75 10.58 29.84
CA LYS A 78 -10.70 10.39 28.72
C LYS A 78 -10.19 11.04 27.42
N VAL A 79 -9.52 12.19 27.53
CA VAL A 79 -8.97 12.91 26.38
C VAL A 79 -7.86 12.09 25.73
N GLN A 80 -6.89 11.62 26.51
CA GLN A 80 -5.80 10.76 25.99
C GLN A 80 -6.35 9.50 25.33
N ARG A 81 -7.30 8.81 25.97
CA ARG A 81 -7.95 7.63 25.42
C ARG A 81 -8.62 7.94 24.07
N ARG A 82 -9.35 9.05 23.98
CA ARG A 82 -10.00 9.46 22.73
C ARG A 82 -8.98 9.76 21.63
N SER A 83 -7.92 10.50 21.94
CA SER A 83 -6.83 10.78 20.98
C SER A 83 -6.13 9.49 20.50
N ILE A 84 -5.93 8.51 21.37
CA ILE A 84 -5.41 7.18 20.98
C ILE A 84 -6.39 6.51 20.02
N SER A 85 -7.68 6.51 20.32
CA SER A 85 -8.72 5.91 19.48
C SER A 85 -8.77 6.57 18.09
N GLU A 86 -8.60 7.89 18.03
CA GLU A 86 -8.51 8.66 16.78
C GLU A 86 -7.31 8.24 15.94
N LEU A 87 -6.12 8.10 16.55
CA LEU A 87 -4.93 7.61 15.82
C LEU A 87 -5.06 6.15 15.41
N LEU A 88 -5.72 5.30 16.19
CA LEU A 88 -5.98 3.92 15.80
C LEU A 88 -6.89 3.81 14.57
N LYS A 89 -7.77 4.78 14.35
CA LYS A 89 -8.71 4.85 13.22
C LYS A 89 -8.19 5.69 12.05
N CYS A 90 -7.36 6.68 12.32
CA CYS A 90 -6.89 7.67 11.36
C CYS A 90 -5.41 7.97 11.59
N LEU A 91 -4.55 6.96 11.40
CA LEU A 91 -3.11 7.17 11.50
C LEU A 91 -2.62 7.77 10.17
N ASP A 92 -2.37 9.07 10.18
CA ASP A 92 -1.97 9.82 9.00
C ASP A 92 -0.44 9.99 8.90
N PHE A 93 0.05 9.89 7.66
CA PHE A 93 1.42 10.17 7.28
C PHE A 93 1.46 11.09 6.07
N GLU A 94 2.34 12.07 6.10
CA GLU A 94 2.63 12.90 4.92
C GLU A 94 3.61 12.16 4.00
N VAL A 95 3.31 12.18 2.70
CA VAL A 95 4.24 11.64 1.70
C VAL A 95 5.30 12.68 1.41
N SER A 96 6.53 12.45 1.85
CA SER A 96 7.66 13.38 1.64
C SER A 96 8.23 13.30 0.24
N SER A 97 8.33 12.12 -0.35
CA SER A 97 8.88 11.89 -1.69
C SER A 97 8.55 10.48 -2.21
N PHE A 98 8.80 10.24 -3.49
CA PHE A 98 8.84 8.89 -4.04
C PHE A 98 10.25 8.29 -3.87
N ALA A 99 10.31 6.98 -3.75
CA ALA A 99 11.56 6.24 -3.59
C ALA A 99 12.45 6.19 -4.86
N GLY A 100 12.01 6.73 -5.97
CA GLY A 100 12.73 6.70 -7.25
C GLY A 100 12.49 5.44 -8.06
N PHE A 101 12.96 5.46 -9.31
CA PHE A 101 12.75 4.38 -10.27
C PHE A 101 13.47 3.07 -9.86
N ASP A 102 14.60 3.17 -9.18
CA ASP A 102 15.38 1.99 -8.75
C ASP A 102 14.64 1.10 -7.74
N GLN A 103 13.62 1.65 -7.08
CA GLN A 103 12.78 0.93 -6.13
C GLN A 103 11.36 0.65 -6.65
N ALA A 104 11.06 1.05 -7.87
CA ALA A 104 9.77 0.78 -8.49
C ALA A 104 9.63 -0.72 -8.77
N MET A 105 8.57 -1.35 -8.27
CA MET A 105 8.28 -2.76 -8.53
C MET A 105 7.77 -2.99 -9.96
N ILE A 106 7.10 -1.99 -10.53
CA ILE A 106 6.60 -1.97 -11.91
C ILE A 106 6.67 -0.54 -12.44
N THR A 107 6.73 -0.40 -13.76
CA THR A 107 6.57 0.87 -14.46
C THR A 107 5.22 0.91 -15.17
N VAL A 108 4.55 2.06 -15.14
CA VAL A 108 3.28 2.29 -15.83
C VAL A 108 3.54 3.06 -17.10
N GLY A 109 2.87 2.69 -18.19
CA GLY A 109 3.07 3.25 -19.52
C GLY A 109 3.78 2.27 -20.44
N GLY A 110 4.02 2.70 -21.67
CA GLY A 110 4.68 1.86 -22.69
C GLY A 110 3.91 1.85 -24.01
N ILE A 111 4.03 0.74 -24.74
CA ILE A 111 3.36 0.55 -26.03
C ILE A 111 1.90 0.21 -25.81
N LYS A 112 1.01 1.06 -26.30
CA LYS A 112 -0.44 0.88 -26.13
C LYS A 112 -0.90 -0.44 -26.72
N THR A 113 -1.65 -1.21 -25.96
CA THR A 113 -2.15 -2.54 -26.35
C THR A 113 -3.01 -2.52 -27.62
N ASN A 114 -3.70 -1.43 -27.90
CA ASN A 114 -4.48 -1.26 -29.14
C ASN A 114 -3.60 -1.18 -30.41
N GLN A 115 -2.28 -0.96 -30.28
CA GLN A 115 -1.32 -0.95 -31.39
C GLN A 115 -0.71 -2.32 -31.65
N ILE A 116 -1.06 -3.33 -30.87
CA ILE A 116 -0.51 -4.69 -30.95
C ILE A 116 -1.62 -5.66 -31.39
N GLN A 117 -1.25 -6.67 -32.16
CA GLN A 117 -2.10 -7.82 -32.48
C GLN A 117 -2.02 -8.84 -31.35
N PRO A 118 -3.07 -9.08 -30.56
CA PRO A 118 -2.98 -9.91 -29.36
C PRO A 118 -2.68 -11.39 -29.66
N GLN A 119 -2.98 -11.87 -30.86
CA GLN A 119 -2.73 -13.26 -31.29
C GLN A 119 -1.29 -13.55 -31.64
N THR A 120 -0.49 -12.52 -31.94
CA THR A 120 0.91 -12.66 -32.42
C THR A 120 1.88 -11.77 -31.67
N MET A 121 1.37 -10.86 -30.82
CA MET A 121 2.11 -9.77 -30.17
C MET A 121 2.83 -8.84 -31.15
N GLU A 122 2.46 -8.86 -32.44
CA GLU A 122 3.08 -8.07 -33.48
C GLU A 122 2.49 -6.65 -33.53
N SER A 123 3.34 -5.68 -33.83
CA SER A 123 2.93 -4.29 -34.05
C SER A 123 1.99 -4.18 -35.25
N LYS A 124 0.87 -3.47 -35.09
CA LYS A 124 -0.02 -3.14 -36.21
C LYS A 124 0.61 -2.14 -37.20
N LYS A 125 1.69 -1.46 -36.81
CA LYS A 125 2.35 -0.42 -37.61
C LYS A 125 3.58 -0.94 -38.35
N ILE A 126 4.32 -1.86 -37.71
CA ILE A 126 5.61 -2.33 -38.23
C ILE A 126 5.57 -3.85 -38.30
N LYS A 127 5.55 -4.39 -39.53
CA LYS A 127 5.53 -5.83 -39.77
C LYS A 127 6.83 -6.49 -39.26
N GLY A 128 6.68 -7.65 -38.60
CA GLY A 128 7.78 -8.40 -38.02
C GLY A 128 8.29 -7.94 -36.66
N LEU A 129 7.84 -6.75 -36.17
CA LEU A 129 8.22 -6.24 -34.86
C LEU A 129 7.18 -6.68 -33.81
N LYS A 130 7.66 -7.37 -32.78
CA LYS A 130 6.82 -7.86 -31.68
C LYS A 130 7.20 -7.20 -30.36
N PHE A 131 6.23 -6.98 -29.50
CA PHE A 131 6.41 -6.42 -28.18
C PHE A 131 5.80 -7.34 -27.12
N VAL A 132 6.53 -7.61 -26.03
CA VAL A 132 6.14 -8.54 -24.96
C VAL A 132 6.56 -8.02 -23.59
N GLY A 133 5.89 -8.47 -22.54
CA GLY A 133 6.25 -8.11 -21.17
C GLY A 133 5.95 -6.65 -20.83
N GLU A 134 6.74 -6.11 -19.93
CA GLU A 134 6.51 -4.79 -19.32
C GLU A 134 6.70 -3.58 -20.25
N VAL A 135 7.21 -3.80 -21.46
CA VAL A 135 7.25 -2.73 -22.48
C VAL A 135 5.85 -2.38 -23.00
N LEU A 136 4.87 -3.26 -22.78
CA LEU A 136 3.48 -3.00 -23.09
C LEU A 136 2.86 -2.10 -22.02
N ASP A 137 2.00 -1.17 -22.43
CA ASP A 137 1.16 -0.38 -21.54
C ASP A 137 0.05 -1.26 -20.95
N LEU A 138 0.48 -2.19 -20.08
CA LEU A 138 -0.33 -3.20 -19.44
C LEU A 138 0.30 -3.58 -18.10
N ASP A 139 -0.38 -3.26 -17.02
CA ASP A 139 0.03 -3.58 -15.67
C ASP A 139 -1.10 -4.25 -14.88
N ALA A 140 -0.72 -5.08 -13.91
CA ALA A 140 -1.62 -5.78 -13.02
C ALA A 140 -1.22 -5.58 -11.57
N GLN A 141 -2.10 -5.96 -10.66
CA GLN A 141 -1.83 -5.89 -9.23
C GLN A 141 -0.60 -6.71 -8.85
N THR A 142 0.13 -6.24 -7.83
CA THR A 142 1.25 -6.97 -7.24
C THR A 142 0.78 -8.35 -6.73
N GLY A 143 1.57 -9.41 -7.00
CA GLY A 143 1.23 -10.79 -6.65
C GLY A 143 1.58 -11.79 -7.74
N GLY A 144 2.53 -11.46 -8.63
CA GLY A 144 2.99 -12.35 -9.70
C GLY A 144 2.25 -12.18 -11.03
N TYR A 145 1.18 -11.42 -11.07
CA TYR A 145 0.39 -11.23 -12.30
C TYR A 145 1.19 -10.55 -13.42
N ASN A 146 2.08 -9.60 -13.12
CA ASN A 146 2.93 -8.96 -14.14
C ASN A 146 3.93 -9.95 -14.75
N LEU A 147 4.49 -10.87 -13.96
CA LEU A 147 5.31 -11.97 -14.46
C LEU A 147 4.50 -12.91 -15.36
N GLN A 148 3.26 -13.22 -14.98
CA GLN A 148 2.37 -14.04 -15.80
C GLN A 148 2.05 -13.38 -17.15
N ILE A 149 1.83 -12.06 -17.17
CA ILE A 149 1.66 -11.28 -18.40
C ILE A 149 2.91 -11.37 -19.26
N ALA A 150 4.10 -11.20 -18.66
CA ALA A 150 5.36 -11.26 -19.39
C ALA A 150 5.58 -12.64 -20.03
N TRP A 151 5.36 -13.73 -19.27
CA TRP A 151 5.49 -15.10 -19.79
C TRP A 151 4.46 -15.41 -20.86
N THR A 152 3.20 -15.04 -20.67
CA THR A 152 2.12 -15.30 -21.63
C THR A 152 2.37 -14.57 -22.94
N THR A 153 2.71 -13.29 -22.89
CA THR A 153 2.99 -12.50 -24.08
C THR A 153 4.25 -12.97 -24.79
N GLY A 154 5.29 -13.38 -24.04
CA GLY A 154 6.49 -13.98 -24.57
C GLY A 154 6.22 -15.31 -25.29
N TYR A 155 5.41 -16.18 -24.68
CA TYR A 155 5.00 -17.46 -25.29
C TYR A 155 4.21 -17.26 -26.58
N VAL A 156 3.22 -16.36 -26.58
CA VAL A 156 2.41 -16.03 -27.78
C VAL A 156 3.28 -15.48 -28.89
N ALA A 157 4.19 -14.57 -28.58
CA ALA A 157 5.11 -14.03 -29.57
C ALA A 157 6.00 -15.12 -30.17
N GLY A 158 6.60 -15.97 -29.32
CA GLY A 158 7.50 -17.06 -29.73
C GLY A 158 6.80 -18.13 -30.59
N SER A 159 5.60 -18.57 -30.15
CA SER A 159 4.83 -19.59 -30.88
C SER A 159 4.36 -19.16 -32.28
N THR A 160 4.37 -17.87 -32.55
CA THR A 160 3.97 -17.31 -33.85
C THR A 160 5.12 -16.84 -34.72
N ILE A 161 6.37 -17.06 -34.29
CA ILE A 161 7.54 -16.89 -35.14
C ILE A 161 7.59 -18.12 -36.09
N LYS A 162 7.38 -17.87 -37.37
CA LYS A 162 7.69 -18.92 -38.37
C LYS A 162 9.18 -19.07 -38.48
N GLU A 163 9.69 -20.27 -38.30
CA GLU A 163 11.05 -20.56 -38.67
C GLU A 163 11.23 -20.13 -40.14
N GLY A 164 12.20 -19.27 -40.38
CA GLY A 164 12.44 -18.74 -41.72
C GLY A 164 12.65 -19.90 -42.69
N ALA A 165 11.79 -19.96 -43.69
CA ALA A 165 12.10 -20.74 -44.87
C ALA A 165 13.36 -20.13 -45.49
N ASN A 166 14.49 -20.82 -45.38
CA ASN A 166 15.69 -20.57 -46.16
C ASN A 166 15.40 -20.69 -47.64
#